data_d4c0d81902a65aab66840c57cefc4749
#
_entry.id   d4c0d81902a65aab66840c57cefc4749
#
_cell.length_a   1.000
_cell.length_b   1.000
_cell.length_c   1.000
_cell.angle_alpha   90.00
_cell.angle_beta   90.00
_cell.angle_gamma   90.00
#
_symmetry.space_group_name_H-M   'P 1'
#
loop_
_entity.id
_entity.type
_entity.pdbx_description
1 polymer ?
#
loop_
_entity_poly.entity_id
_entity_poly.type
_entity_poly.pdbx_seq_one_letter_code
_entity_poly.pdbx_strand_id
1 'polypeptide(L)'
;MKNKVIEVQNVQISISKQELDDYICITDIAKAKSGDSRCADIVKNWLRNRNTLEFLGTWEKIYNSDFKVVEFDHFKTEAGLHTFVLSVAEWINKTNAIGLYVKRGKYGGTYAHKDIAFEFASAISPVFKLYLIKEFQRLKEEENILNVALFGFTAKAWREANPELAKKNNVRDFATINELTVLSNLESHN
;
A
#
# COMPACT_ATOMS: atom_id res chain seq x y z
N MET A 1 17.98 14.08 -12.17
CA MET A 1 18.22 13.08 -11.11
C MET A 1 17.74 11.72 -11.62
N LYS A 2 18.47 10.63 -11.31
CA LYS A 2 18.10 9.28 -11.81
C LYS A 2 17.16 8.61 -10.80
N ASN A 3 16.03 8.11 -11.26
CA ASN A 3 15.16 7.23 -10.45
C ASN A 3 15.98 6.00 -10.01
N LYS A 4 15.68 5.48 -8.82
CA LYS A 4 16.17 4.17 -8.41
C LYS A 4 15.32 3.12 -9.16
N VAL A 5 15.96 2.18 -9.82
CA VAL A 5 15.27 1.05 -10.46
C VAL A 5 15.54 -0.17 -9.58
N ILE A 6 14.49 -0.86 -9.19
CA ILE A 6 14.57 -2.18 -8.56
C ILE A 6 14.08 -3.23 -9.55
N GLU A 7 14.64 -4.42 -9.48
CA GLU A 7 14.20 -5.55 -10.29
C GLU A 7 13.48 -6.57 -9.38
N VAL A 8 12.23 -6.87 -9.73
CA VAL A 8 11.41 -7.85 -9.03
C VAL A 8 10.89 -8.85 -10.04
N GLN A 9 11.26 -10.12 -9.92
CA GLN A 9 10.85 -11.18 -10.85
C GLN A 9 11.10 -10.84 -12.33
N ASN A 10 12.29 -10.32 -12.65
CA ASN A 10 12.71 -9.84 -13.99
C ASN A 10 11.93 -8.62 -14.51
N VAL A 11 11.23 -7.89 -13.63
CA VAL A 11 10.54 -6.64 -13.94
C VAL A 11 11.29 -5.48 -13.33
N GLN A 12 11.63 -4.49 -14.15
CA GLN A 12 12.23 -3.25 -13.69
C GLN A 12 11.14 -2.28 -13.24
N ILE A 13 11.16 -1.93 -11.95
CA ILE A 13 10.21 -0.98 -11.34
C ILE A 13 10.96 0.28 -10.94
N SER A 14 10.52 1.42 -11.46
CA SER A 14 11.10 2.72 -11.16
C SER A 14 10.53 3.28 -9.85
N ILE A 15 11.43 3.63 -8.92
CA ILE A 15 11.10 4.35 -7.68
C ILE A 15 11.62 5.78 -7.82
N SER A 16 10.81 6.76 -7.51
CA SER A 16 11.21 8.17 -7.54
C SER A 16 12.17 8.50 -6.39
N LYS A 17 13.27 9.23 -6.68
CA LYS A 17 14.27 9.68 -5.68
C LYS A 17 14.08 11.12 -5.21
N GLN A 18 13.04 11.82 -5.64
CA GLN A 18 12.79 13.21 -5.22
C GLN A 18 11.63 13.26 -4.24
N GLU A 19 11.86 13.79 -3.04
CA GLU A 19 10.86 14.10 -1.98
C GLU A 19 9.75 13.06 -1.71
N LEU A 20 9.71 11.99 -2.53
CA LEU A 20 8.68 10.99 -2.67
C LEU A 20 9.33 9.59 -2.72
N ASP A 21 10.23 9.27 -1.77
CA ASP A 21 10.86 7.94 -1.66
C ASP A 21 9.83 6.81 -1.52
N ASP A 22 8.58 7.17 -1.22
CA ASP A 22 7.45 6.27 -1.03
C ASP A 22 6.59 6.04 -2.30
N TYR A 23 6.97 6.60 -3.49
CA TYR A 23 6.15 6.47 -4.70
C TYR A 23 6.76 5.49 -5.71
N ILE A 24 5.92 4.57 -6.16
CA ILE A 24 6.24 3.47 -7.08
C ILE A 24 5.54 3.69 -8.42
N CYS A 25 6.22 3.40 -9.54
CA CYS A 25 5.65 3.49 -10.88
C CYS A 25 4.66 2.34 -11.13
N ILE A 26 3.36 2.61 -11.03
CA ILE A 26 2.32 1.60 -11.31
C ILE A 26 2.19 1.29 -12.81
N THR A 27 2.65 2.18 -13.69
CA THR A 27 2.74 1.90 -15.12
C THR A 27 3.72 0.76 -15.40
N ASP A 28 4.86 0.69 -14.70
CA ASP A 28 5.83 -0.40 -14.85
C ASP A 28 5.24 -1.73 -14.33
N ILE A 29 4.50 -1.69 -13.23
CA ILE A 29 3.75 -2.85 -12.71
C ILE A 29 2.72 -3.36 -13.74
N ALA A 30 1.97 -2.44 -14.38
CA ALA A 30 1.01 -2.79 -15.41
C ALA A 30 1.68 -3.38 -16.66
N LYS A 31 2.85 -2.85 -17.07
CA LYS A 31 3.66 -3.38 -18.18
C LYS A 31 4.11 -4.81 -17.94
N ALA A 32 4.54 -5.11 -16.73
CA ALA A 32 4.92 -6.46 -16.32
C ALA A 32 3.83 -7.51 -16.57
N LYS A 33 2.57 -7.10 -16.36
CA LYS A 33 1.43 -8.00 -16.53
C LYS A 33 1.03 -8.21 -17.99
N SER A 34 1.09 -7.19 -18.84
CA SER A 34 0.40 -7.20 -20.16
C SER A 34 1.24 -6.69 -21.31
N GLY A 35 2.50 -6.36 -21.08
CA GLY A 35 3.33 -5.68 -22.07
C GLY A 35 3.00 -4.19 -22.24
N ASP A 36 3.81 -3.50 -23.05
CA ASP A 36 3.75 -2.04 -23.20
C ASP A 36 2.43 -1.52 -23.77
N SER A 37 1.76 -2.26 -24.63
CA SER A 37 0.60 -1.77 -25.39
C SER A 37 -0.69 -1.61 -24.57
N ARG A 38 -0.81 -2.26 -23.42
CA ARG A 38 -2.05 -2.28 -22.62
C ARG A 38 -1.92 -1.67 -21.22
N CYS A 39 -0.76 -1.20 -20.84
CA CYS A 39 -0.51 -0.69 -19.50
C CYS A 39 -1.43 0.49 -19.12
N ALA A 40 -1.69 1.41 -20.06
CA ALA A 40 -2.58 2.53 -19.83
C ALA A 40 -4.04 2.12 -19.62
N ASP A 41 -4.50 1.09 -20.34
CA ASP A 41 -5.87 0.58 -20.19
C ASP A 41 -6.06 -0.15 -18.86
N ILE A 42 -5.03 -0.85 -18.38
CA ILE A 42 -5.07 -1.47 -17.04
C ILE A 42 -5.26 -0.42 -15.96
N VAL A 43 -4.48 0.66 -15.99
CA VAL A 43 -4.59 1.75 -15.01
C VAL A 43 -5.97 2.42 -15.09
N LYS A 44 -6.47 2.69 -16.32
CA LYS A 44 -7.82 3.26 -16.51
C LYS A 44 -8.92 2.34 -15.99
N ASN A 45 -8.84 1.05 -16.31
CA ASN A 45 -9.85 0.07 -15.87
C ASN A 45 -9.85 -0.11 -14.34
N TRP A 46 -8.67 -0.07 -13.72
CA TRP A 46 -8.55 -0.08 -12.28
C TRP A 46 -9.21 1.16 -11.65
N LEU A 47 -8.96 2.36 -12.19
CA LEU A 47 -9.53 3.61 -11.69
C LEU A 47 -11.05 3.73 -11.89
N ARG A 48 -11.64 2.99 -12.85
CA ARG A 48 -13.09 2.93 -13.08
C ARG A 48 -13.84 2.10 -12.03
N ASN A 49 -13.13 1.30 -11.26
CA ASN A 49 -13.74 0.42 -10.27
C ASN A 49 -14.12 1.24 -9.02
N ARG A 50 -15.37 1.08 -8.57
CA ARG A 50 -15.88 1.77 -7.38
C ARG A 50 -15.07 1.46 -6.13
N ASN A 51 -14.67 0.19 -5.93
CA ASN A 51 -13.86 -0.20 -4.78
C ASN A 51 -12.49 0.49 -4.79
N THR A 52 -11.90 0.68 -5.98
CA THR A 52 -10.65 1.43 -6.13
C THR A 52 -10.83 2.89 -5.72
N LEU A 53 -11.89 3.55 -6.19
CA LEU A 53 -12.16 4.94 -5.82
C LEU A 53 -12.44 5.08 -4.32
N GLU A 54 -13.15 4.14 -3.71
CA GLU A 54 -13.39 4.12 -2.27
C GLU A 54 -12.08 3.96 -1.48
N PHE A 55 -11.17 3.10 -1.94
CA PHE A 55 -9.85 2.97 -1.34
C PHE A 55 -9.03 4.26 -1.48
N LEU A 56 -8.91 4.80 -2.69
CA LEU A 56 -8.19 6.05 -2.96
C LEU A 56 -8.74 7.21 -2.14
N GLY A 57 -10.06 7.38 -2.13
CA GLY A 57 -10.70 8.44 -1.35
C GLY A 57 -10.52 8.27 0.16
N THR A 58 -10.49 7.05 0.66
CA THR A 58 -10.20 6.78 2.07
C THR A 58 -8.74 7.13 2.41
N TRP A 59 -7.80 6.71 1.56
CA TRP A 59 -6.38 7.05 1.72
C TRP A 59 -6.16 8.57 1.71
N GLU A 60 -6.74 9.27 0.72
CA GLU A 60 -6.64 10.73 0.62
C GLU A 60 -7.25 11.44 1.85
N LYS A 61 -8.39 11.00 2.36
CA LYS A 61 -9.00 11.57 3.58
C LYS A 61 -8.11 11.45 4.81
N ILE A 62 -7.28 10.40 4.88
CA ILE A 62 -6.37 10.17 6.01
C ILE A 62 -5.11 11.05 5.88
N TYR A 63 -4.55 11.18 4.68
CA TYR A 63 -3.22 11.75 4.48
C TYR A 63 -3.21 13.12 3.79
N ASN A 64 -4.36 13.63 3.31
CA ASN A 64 -4.47 14.85 2.52
C ASN A 64 -5.57 15.76 3.06
N SER A 65 -5.18 16.80 3.79
CA SER A 65 -6.11 17.81 4.33
C SER A 65 -6.85 18.64 3.27
N ASP A 66 -6.25 18.76 2.07
CA ASP A 66 -6.78 19.58 0.98
C ASP A 66 -7.61 18.76 -0.03
N PHE A 67 -7.91 17.50 0.31
CA PHE A 67 -8.69 16.61 -0.55
C PHE A 67 -10.13 17.07 -0.70
N LYS A 68 -10.59 17.21 -1.95
CA LYS A 68 -11.94 17.66 -2.28
C LYS A 68 -12.94 16.49 -2.24
N VAL A 69 -13.53 16.28 -1.07
CA VAL A 69 -14.45 15.15 -0.82
C VAL A 69 -15.70 15.20 -1.71
N VAL A 70 -16.22 16.39 -2.02
CA VAL A 70 -17.42 16.56 -2.87
C VAL A 70 -17.16 16.02 -4.28
N GLU A 71 -16.01 16.37 -4.87
CA GLU A 71 -15.62 15.87 -6.19
C GLU A 71 -15.39 14.36 -6.20
N PHE A 72 -14.81 13.85 -5.11
CA PHE A 72 -14.67 12.41 -4.91
C PHE A 72 -16.02 11.69 -4.87
N ASP A 73 -16.99 12.20 -4.11
CA ASP A 73 -18.33 11.59 -3.99
C ASP A 73 -19.06 11.59 -5.34
N HIS A 74 -18.84 12.60 -6.19
CA HIS A 74 -19.35 12.64 -7.55
C HIS A 74 -18.76 11.48 -8.39
N PHE A 75 -17.43 11.32 -8.43
CA PHE A 75 -16.80 10.21 -9.13
C PHE A 75 -17.24 8.83 -8.60
N LYS A 76 -17.40 8.70 -7.30
CA LYS A 76 -17.87 7.47 -6.67
C LYS A 76 -19.30 7.11 -7.09
N THR A 77 -20.16 8.09 -7.29
CA THR A 77 -21.55 7.88 -7.74
C THR A 77 -21.59 7.42 -9.20
N GLU A 78 -20.72 7.93 -10.05
CA GLU A 78 -20.64 7.56 -11.46
C GLU A 78 -19.88 6.25 -11.70
N ALA A 79 -19.05 5.83 -10.74
CA ALA A 79 -18.23 4.64 -10.86
C ALA A 79 -19.07 3.38 -11.06
N GLY A 80 -18.70 2.61 -12.10
CA GLY A 80 -19.43 1.40 -12.51
C GLY A 80 -20.43 1.62 -13.65
N LEU A 81 -20.77 2.86 -14.00
CA LEU A 81 -21.54 3.13 -15.20
C LEU A 81 -20.71 2.83 -16.46
N HIS A 82 -21.33 2.32 -17.52
CA HIS A 82 -20.65 2.02 -18.78
C HIS A 82 -19.97 3.24 -19.43
N THR A 83 -20.55 4.41 -19.23
CA THR A 83 -20.05 5.69 -19.74
C THR A 83 -18.97 6.30 -18.89
N PHE A 84 -18.78 5.83 -17.66
CA PHE A 84 -17.80 6.40 -16.74
C PHE A 84 -16.38 6.14 -17.21
N VAL A 85 -15.64 7.21 -17.47
CA VAL A 85 -14.22 7.19 -17.79
C VAL A 85 -13.52 8.24 -16.94
N LEU A 86 -12.52 7.81 -16.20
CA LEU A 86 -11.73 8.70 -15.35
C LEU A 86 -10.25 8.50 -15.67
N SER A 87 -9.57 9.60 -15.96
CA SER A 87 -8.12 9.64 -16.10
C SER A 87 -7.44 9.97 -14.77
N VAL A 88 -6.20 9.49 -14.59
CA VAL A 88 -5.41 9.83 -13.37
C VAL A 88 -5.20 11.35 -13.28
N ALA A 89 -4.96 12.03 -14.39
CA ALA A 89 -4.80 13.49 -14.40
C ALA A 89 -6.08 14.22 -13.98
N GLU A 90 -7.23 13.73 -14.41
CA GLU A 90 -8.52 14.28 -14.01
C GLU A 90 -8.82 14.05 -12.54
N TRP A 91 -8.56 12.83 -12.03
CA TRP A 91 -8.63 12.52 -10.60
C TRP A 91 -7.82 13.52 -9.78
N ILE A 92 -6.53 13.67 -10.10
CA ILE A 92 -5.61 14.58 -9.38
C ILE A 92 -6.15 16.04 -9.43
N ASN A 93 -6.48 16.52 -10.61
CA ASN A 93 -6.84 17.93 -10.79
C ASN A 93 -8.17 18.31 -10.12
N LYS A 94 -9.17 17.42 -10.19
CA LYS A 94 -10.49 17.70 -9.61
C LYS A 94 -10.52 17.49 -8.10
N THR A 95 -9.92 16.42 -7.62
CA THR A 95 -9.97 16.07 -6.19
C THR A 95 -8.83 16.65 -5.36
N ASN A 96 -7.84 17.27 -6.01
CA ASN A 96 -6.60 17.71 -5.36
C ASN A 96 -5.82 16.55 -4.69
N ALA A 97 -5.91 15.36 -5.28
CA ALA A 97 -5.29 14.14 -4.76
C ALA A 97 -3.76 14.22 -4.79
N ILE A 98 -3.12 13.65 -3.74
CA ILE A 98 -1.67 13.57 -3.62
C ILE A 98 -1.14 12.12 -3.76
N GLY A 99 -1.97 11.11 -3.52
CA GLY A 99 -1.57 9.71 -3.56
C GLY A 99 -1.14 9.17 -4.92
N LEU A 100 -1.47 9.91 -5.99
CA LEU A 100 -1.08 9.61 -7.38
C LEU A 100 -0.45 10.84 -8.02
N TYR A 101 0.55 10.65 -8.91
CA TYR A 101 1.00 11.70 -9.82
C TYR A 101 1.40 11.16 -11.18
N VAL A 102 1.37 12.02 -12.21
CA VAL A 102 1.71 11.69 -13.59
C VAL A 102 2.99 12.41 -13.99
N LYS A 103 3.97 11.65 -14.45
CA LYS A 103 5.22 12.18 -15.01
C LYS A 103 5.23 12.00 -16.53
N ARG A 104 5.63 13.02 -17.28
CA ARG A 104 5.78 12.98 -18.74
C ARG A 104 7.24 12.78 -19.13
N GLY A 105 7.49 12.31 -20.37
CA GLY A 105 8.83 12.19 -20.94
C GLY A 105 9.35 10.76 -20.96
N LYS A 106 10.66 10.59 -21.20
CA LYS A 106 11.34 9.29 -21.42
C LYS A 106 11.13 8.28 -20.25
N TYR A 107 11.01 8.79 -19.04
CA TYR A 107 10.70 8.00 -17.83
C TYR A 107 9.31 8.37 -17.31
N GLY A 108 8.38 8.64 -18.25
CA GLY A 108 7.00 8.99 -17.94
C GLY A 108 6.21 7.80 -17.46
N GLY A 109 5.17 8.07 -16.67
CA GLY A 109 4.27 7.06 -16.13
C GLY A 109 3.41 7.62 -15.04
N THR A 110 2.54 6.77 -14.52
CA THR A 110 1.75 7.04 -13.32
C THR A 110 2.47 6.45 -12.11
N TYR A 111 2.69 7.29 -11.14
CA TYR A 111 3.31 6.93 -9.86
C TYR A 111 2.25 6.98 -8.77
N ALA A 112 2.31 6.04 -7.86
CA ALA A 112 1.40 5.94 -6.72
C ALA A 112 2.20 5.82 -5.42
N HIS A 113 1.68 6.39 -4.33
CA HIS A 113 2.20 6.11 -3.00
C HIS A 113 2.26 4.59 -2.77
N LYS A 114 3.23 4.09 -2.01
CA LYS A 114 3.46 2.65 -1.81
C LYS A 114 2.17 1.89 -1.44
N ASP A 115 1.34 2.42 -0.55
CA ASP A 115 0.09 1.78 -0.13
C ASP A 115 -0.87 1.58 -1.32
N ILE A 116 -0.98 2.61 -2.16
CA ILE A 116 -1.82 2.60 -3.36
C ILE A 116 -1.22 1.69 -4.44
N ALA A 117 0.11 1.65 -4.55
CA ALA A 117 0.80 0.76 -5.48
C ALA A 117 0.64 -0.72 -5.09
N PHE A 118 0.63 -1.06 -3.79
CA PHE A 118 0.33 -2.40 -3.31
C PHE A 118 -1.14 -2.80 -3.57
N GLU A 119 -2.09 -1.88 -3.37
CA GLU A 119 -3.49 -2.11 -3.73
C GLU A 119 -3.63 -2.36 -5.23
N PHE A 120 -3.04 -1.48 -6.08
CA PHE A 120 -3.04 -1.65 -7.53
C PHE A 120 -2.49 -3.01 -7.96
N ALA A 121 -1.31 -3.40 -7.46
CA ALA A 121 -0.69 -4.68 -7.78
C ALA A 121 -1.58 -5.86 -7.36
N SER A 122 -2.24 -5.75 -6.19
CA SER A 122 -3.18 -6.75 -5.67
C SER A 122 -4.45 -6.85 -6.52
N ALA A 123 -4.97 -5.72 -6.99
CA ALA A 123 -6.15 -5.68 -7.84
C ALA A 123 -5.90 -6.31 -9.22
N ILE A 124 -4.71 -6.11 -9.80
CA ILE A 124 -4.39 -6.65 -11.13
C ILE A 124 -3.79 -8.05 -11.10
N SER A 125 -3.25 -8.53 -9.97
CA SER A 125 -2.62 -9.84 -9.84
C SER A 125 -3.15 -10.62 -8.64
N PRO A 126 -4.07 -11.59 -8.85
CA PRO A 126 -4.53 -12.47 -7.77
C PRO A 126 -3.40 -13.25 -7.08
N VAL A 127 -2.36 -13.63 -7.84
CA VAL A 127 -1.18 -14.32 -7.30
C VAL A 127 -0.42 -13.42 -6.33
N PHE A 128 -0.20 -12.16 -6.71
CA PHE A 128 0.46 -11.19 -5.83
C PHE A 128 -0.38 -10.91 -4.57
N LYS A 129 -1.70 -10.78 -4.73
CA LYS A 129 -2.61 -10.63 -3.59
C LYS A 129 -2.51 -11.80 -2.61
N LEU A 130 -2.50 -13.03 -3.14
CA LEU A 130 -2.35 -14.23 -2.32
C LEU A 130 -1.00 -14.28 -1.61
N TYR A 131 0.08 -13.89 -2.32
CA TYR A 131 1.41 -13.76 -1.74
C TYR A 131 1.43 -12.77 -0.55
N LEU A 132 0.86 -11.58 -0.70
CA LEU A 132 0.77 -10.59 0.38
C LEU A 132 0.01 -11.13 1.60
N ILE A 133 -1.11 -11.84 1.36
CA ILE A 133 -1.89 -12.46 2.44
C ILE A 133 -1.04 -13.50 3.18
N LYS A 134 -0.32 -14.36 2.45
CA LYS A 134 0.55 -15.38 3.04
C LYS A 134 1.72 -14.79 3.81
N GLU A 135 2.33 -13.75 3.26
CA GLU A 135 3.43 -13.05 3.91
C GLU A 135 2.99 -12.37 5.21
N PHE A 136 1.81 -11.74 5.20
CA PHE A 136 1.23 -11.17 6.42
C PHE A 136 0.94 -12.25 7.50
N GLN A 137 0.44 -13.43 7.08
CA GLN A 137 0.23 -14.54 7.98
C GLN A 137 1.55 -15.04 8.57
N ARG A 138 2.60 -15.21 7.73
CA ARG A 138 3.95 -15.62 8.15
C ARG A 138 4.53 -14.65 9.18
N LEU A 139 4.47 -13.34 8.91
CA LEU A 139 4.96 -12.31 9.84
C LEU A 139 4.22 -12.33 11.19
N LYS A 140 2.92 -12.58 11.18
CA LYS A 140 2.15 -12.75 12.43
C LYS A 140 2.55 -13.99 13.22
N GLU A 141 2.85 -15.09 12.53
CA GLU A 141 3.32 -16.31 13.17
C GLU A 141 4.69 -16.09 13.78
N GLU A 142 5.62 -15.43 13.08
CA GLU A 142 6.94 -15.07 13.61
C GLU A 142 6.85 -14.14 14.82
N GLU A 143 6.01 -13.13 14.78
CA GLU A 143 5.75 -12.26 15.94
C GLU A 143 5.28 -13.06 17.16
N ASN A 144 4.39 -14.01 16.96
CA ASN A 144 3.93 -14.90 18.04
C ASN A 144 5.05 -15.78 18.59
N ILE A 145 5.91 -16.33 17.74
CA ILE A 145 7.08 -17.13 18.17
C ILE A 145 8.02 -16.28 19.02
N LEU A 146 8.33 -15.06 18.57
CA LEU A 146 9.18 -14.13 19.32
C LEU A 146 8.56 -13.77 20.68
N ASN A 147 7.26 -13.47 20.72
CA ASN A 147 6.57 -13.18 21.97
C ASN A 147 6.60 -14.38 22.94
N VAL A 148 6.39 -15.59 22.44
CA VAL A 148 6.48 -16.81 23.28
C VAL A 148 7.92 -17.06 23.78
N ALA A 149 8.91 -16.85 22.93
CA ALA A 149 10.31 -17.02 23.30
C ALA A 149 10.78 -16.03 24.37
N LEU A 150 10.33 -14.77 24.29
CA LEU A 150 10.75 -13.70 25.20
C LEU A 150 9.87 -13.59 26.44
N PHE A 151 8.56 -13.77 26.31
CA PHE A 151 7.59 -13.49 27.38
C PHE A 151 6.86 -14.74 27.86
N GLY A 152 7.07 -15.90 27.25
CA GLY A 152 6.43 -17.17 27.63
C GLY A 152 4.99 -17.34 27.14
N PHE A 153 4.42 -16.37 26.42
CA PHE A 153 3.03 -16.40 25.93
C PHE A 153 2.84 -15.58 24.66
N THR A 154 1.79 -15.88 23.89
CA THR A 154 1.41 -15.10 22.72
C THR A 154 0.77 -13.76 23.12
N ALA A 155 0.79 -12.76 22.25
CA ALA A 155 0.09 -11.49 22.46
C ALA A 155 -1.43 -11.68 22.70
N LYS A 156 -2.03 -12.73 22.11
CA LYS A 156 -3.43 -13.11 22.33
C LYS A 156 -3.65 -13.61 23.77
N ALA A 157 -2.84 -14.59 24.20
CA ALA A 157 -2.95 -15.14 25.55
C ALA A 157 -2.75 -14.08 26.63
N TRP A 158 -1.80 -13.17 26.42
CA TRP A 158 -1.60 -12.04 27.32
C TRP A 158 -2.83 -11.12 27.43
N ARG A 159 -3.45 -10.77 26.28
CA ARG A 159 -4.67 -9.92 26.27
C ARG A 159 -5.85 -10.58 26.98
N GLU A 160 -6.02 -11.89 26.79
CA GLU A 160 -7.07 -12.67 27.45
C GLU A 160 -6.86 -12.72 28.98
N ALA A 161 -5.61 -12.81 29.43
CA ALA A 161 -5.25 -12.80 30.84
C ALA A 161 -5.30 -11.40 31.49
N ASN A 162 -5.17 -10.32 30.69
CA ASN A 162 -5.08 -8.95 31.17
C ASN A 162 -6.04 -8.00 30.43
N PRO A 163 -7.37 -8.22 30.46
CA PRO A 163 -8.34 -7.52 29.63
C PRO A 163 -8.37 -6.00 29.85
N GLU A 164 -8.15 -5.53 31.09
CA GLU A 164 -8.16 -4.09 31.39
C GLU A 164 -6.87 -3.39 30.91
N LEU A 165 -5.73 -4.02 31.07
CA LEU A 165 -4.45 -3.49 30.58
C LEU A 165 -4.40 -3.48 29.05
N ALA A 166 -4.97 -4.50 28.43
CA ALA A 166 -4.99 -4.66 26.97
C ALA A 166 -5.82 -3.60 26.21
N LYS A 167 -6.66 -2.81 26.91
CA LYS A 167 -7.40 -1.69 26.31
C LYS A 167 -6.50 -0.55 25.85
N LYS A 168 -5.32 -0.38 26.47
CA LYS A 168 -4.41 0.75 26.21
C LYS A 168 -2.97 0.34 25.94
N ASN A 169 -2.61 -0.91 26.23
CA ASN A 169 -1.23 -1.39 26.19
C ASN A 169 -1.16 -2.74 25.45
N ASN A 170 0.04 -3.11 25.04
CA ASN A 170 0.37 -4.45 24.54
C ASN A 170 1.43 -5.11 25.45
N VAL A 171 1.73 -6.39 25.19
CA VAL A 171 2.71 -7.14 26.00
C VAL A 171 4.10 -6.50 26.00
N ARG A 172 4.50 -5.87 24.92
CA ARG A 172 5.84 -5.25 24.75
C ARG A 172 6.00 -3.98 25.60
N ASP A 173 4.90 -3.31 25.95
CA ASP A 173 4.95 -2.11 26.81
C ASP A 173 5.37 -2.42 28.26
N PHE A 174 5.31 -3.71 28.64
CA PHE A 174 5.75 -4.21 29.94
C PHE A 174 7.09 -4.97 29.88
N ALA A 175 7.73 -4.98 28.72
CA ALA A 175 9.01 -5.63 28.54
C ALA A 175 10.15 -4.87 29.23
N THR A 176 11.12 -5.59 29.73
CA THR A 176 12.37 -5.02 30.24
C THR A 176 13.23 -4.48 29.09
N ILE A 177 14.18 -3.59 29.42
CA ILE A 177 15.14 -3.07 28.43
C ILE A 177 15.92 -4.19 27.74
N ASN A 178 16.26 -5.25 28.47
CA ASN A 178 16.98 -6.40 27.93
C ASN A 178 16.13 -7.17 26.91
N GLU A 179 14.86 -7.44 27.23
CA GLU A 179 13.93 -8.11 26.33
C GLU A 179 13.68 -7.28 25.06
N LEU A 180 13.50 -5.95 25.19
CA LEU A 180 13.36 -5.05 24.03
C LEU A 180 14.63 -5.00 23.19
N THR A 181 15.82 -5.04 23.80
CA THR A 181 17.09 -5.07 23.07
C THR A 181 17.24 -6.37 22.28
N VAL A 182 16.90 -7.51 22.88
CA VAL A 182 16.93 -8.82 22.18
C VAL A 182 15.92 -8.82 21.03
N LEU A 183 14.71 -8.31 21.24
CA LEU A 183 13.67 -8.21 20.22
C LEU A 183 14.14 -7.36 19.02
N SER A 184 14.67 -6.16 19.29
CA SER A 184 15.20 -5.25 18.27
C SER A 184 16.34 -5.88 17.45
N ASN A 185 17.24 -6.61 18.10
CA ASN A 185 18.32 -7.33 17.42
C ASN A 185 17.79 -8.46 16.52
N LEU A 186 16.81 -9.22 16.99
CA LEU A 186 16.20 -10.30 16.19
C LEU A 186 15.42 -9.76 14.99
N GLU A 187 14.66 -8.66 15.16
CA GLU A 187 13.92 -8.02 14.09
C GLU A 187 14.82 -7.33 13.04
N SER A 188 16.02 -6.89 13.43
CA SER A 188 16.98 -6.24 12.52
C SER A 188 17.79 -7.20 11.65
N HIS A 189 17.77 -8.51 11.94
CA HIS A 189 18.52 -9.55 11.22
C HIS A 189 17.66 -10.34 10.22
N ASN A 190 16.37 -10.06 10.13
CA ASN A 190 15.44 -10.58 9.13
C ASN A 190 15.15 -9.53 8.03
#